data_000de9c3d97edc40edd0dc190fb000bd
#
_entry.id   000de9c3d97edc40edd0dc190fb000bd
#
_cell.length_a   1.000
_cell.length_b   1.000
_cell.length_c   1.000
_cell.angle_alpha   90.00
_cell.angle_beta   90.00
_cell.angle_gamma   90.00
#
_symmetry.space_group_name_H-M   'P 1'
#
loop_
_entity.id
_entity.type
_entity.pdbx_description
1 polymer ?
#
loop_
_entity_poly.entity_id
_entity_poly.type
_entity_poly.pdbx_seq_one_letter_code
_entity_poly.pdbx_strand_id
1 'polypeptide(L)'
;KSNFNESLSNNQEESIFTTLGKICRSVNLQLVPIRMSGLEEIPEDAAGFMIIGSKYDLSPQEAEVLQRYWARPNAAILIMLEPQNDTPKQLYRFLREQGLRPQNDRVMLRNRGSRSVFEINSIFAPSLNCTREFWNSSTGLEGESISLILDSDNAAMEQKRITPYPLLVTTEDYYGETKYNQFPAQFDAREDNPGPLMIGAALIRGNAGDVNQNKTTGRLVLLGNTDLLQPRQIKPEQRDFMRTLIGW
;
A
#
# COMPACT_ATOMS: atom_id res chain seq x y z
N LYS A 1 -9.84 -15.24 -2.12
CA LYS A 1 -9.39 -15.73 -3.44
C LYS A 1 -8.90 -14.53 -4.19
N SER A 2 -7.58 -14.28 -4.15
CA SER A 2 -6.99 -13.26 -5.00
C SER A 2 -7.36 -13.58 -6.45
N ASN A 3 -7.88 -12.61 -7.20
CA ASN A 3 -8.21 -12.76 -8.62
C ASN A 3 -6.95 -12.89 -9.51
N PHE A 4 -5.94 -13.62 -9.06
CA PHE A 4 -4.80 -14.01 -9.90
C PHE A 4 -5.12 -15.16 -10.86
N ASN A 5 -6.40 -15.51 -11.03
CA ASN A 5 -6.87 -16.41 -12.06
C ASN A 5 -7.56 -15.66 -13.21
N GLU A 6 -7.12 -14.48 -13.56
CA GLU A 6 -7.41 -14.01 -14.90
C GLU A 6 -6.62 -14.86 -15.86
N SER A 7 -7.38 -15.70 -16.57
CA SER A 7 -6.96 -16.45 -17.73
C SER A 7 -5.84 -15.72 -18.46
N LEU A 8 -4.73 -16.42 -18.65
CA LEU A 8 -3.76 -16.15 -19.70
C LEU A 8 -4.51 -16.20 -21.05
N SER A 9 -5.30 -15.16 -21.33
CA SER A 9 -5.79 -14.90 -22.67
C SER A 9 -4.57 -14.50 -23.49
N ASN A 10 -4.43 -15.11 -24.65
CA ASN A 10 -3.31 -15.03 -25.57
C ASN A 10 -3.07 -13.64 -26.23
N ASN A 11 -3.57 -12.58 -25.65
CA ASN A 11 -3.14 -11.22 -25.92
C ASN A 11 -2.28 -10.78 -24.73
N GLN A 12 -0.98 -10.64 -24.96
CA GLN A 12 0.01 -10.12 -24.02
C GLN A 12 -0.27 -8.65 -23.68
N GLU A 13 -1.42 -8.35 -23.09
CA GLU A 13 -1.59 -7.10 -22.36
C GLU A 13 -0.74 -7.20 -21.12
N GLU A 14 0.24 -6.33 -21.01
CA GLU A 14 1.06 -6.22 -19.80
C GLU A 14 0.12 -5.96 -18.63
N SER A 15 0.09 -6.85 -17.66
CA SER A 15 -0.71 -6.75 -16.45
C SER A 15 0.12 -6.12 -15.32
N ILE A 16 -0.55 -5.66 -14.26
CA ILE A 16 0.11 -5.22 -13.00
C ILE A 16 1.11 -6.30 -12.53
N PHE A 17 0.74 -7.57 -12.65
CA PHE A 17 1.60 -8.69 -12.28
C PHE A 17 2.88 -8.76 -13.14
N THR A 18 2.77 -8.48 -14.43
CA THR A 18 3.94 -8.43 -15.33
C THR A 18 4.88 -7.28 -14.96
N THR A 19 4.33 -6.10 -14.67
CA THR A 19 5.11 -4.93 -14.21
C THR A 19 5.84 -5.26 -12.91
N LEU A 20 5.12 -5.77 -11.93
CA LEU A 20 5.68 -6.16 -10.63
C LEU A 20 6.76 -7.23 -10.77
N GLY A 21 6.54 -8.24 -11.63
CA GLY A 21 7.55 -9.26 -11.93
C GLY A 21 8.82 -8.70 -12.57
N LYS A 22 8.71 -7.68 -13.44
CA LYS A 22 9.87 -6.96 -14.00
C LYS A 22 10.63 -6.21 -12.88
N ILE A 23 9.91 -5.54 -11.98
CA ILE A 23 10.50 -4.81 -10.85
C ILE A 23 11.21 -5.80 -9.90
N CYS A 24 10.56 -6.89 -9.49
CA CYS A 24 11.17 -7.91 -8.65
C CYS A 24 12.46 -8.46 -9.25
N ARG A 25 12.46 -8.82 -10.54
CA ARG A 25 13.68 -9.29 -11.23
C ARG A 25 14.81 -8.27 -11.23
N SER A 26 14.49 -6.97 -11.30
CA SER A 26 15.53 -5.91 -11.27
C SER A 26 16.26 -5.79 -9.93
N VAL A 27 15.70 -6.38 -8.86
CA VAL A 27 16.31 -6.49 -7.53
C VAL A 27 16.65 -7.94 -7.15
N ASN A 28 16.80 -8.82 -8.15
CA ASN A 28 17.15 -10.24 -8.00
C ASN A 28 16.12 -11.06 -7.20
N LEU A 29 14.85 -10.69 -7.27
CA LEU A 29 13.74 -11.44 -6.67
C LEU A 29 12.88 -12.08 -7.76
N GLN A 30 12.32 -13.25 -7.44
CA GLN A 30 11.32 -13.91 -8.25
C GLN A 30 9.94 -13.73 -7.64
N LEU A 31 8.99 -13.26 -8.44
CA LEU A 31 7.59 -13.18 -8.03
C LEU A 31 6.92 -14.54 -8.25
N VAL A 32 6.40 -15.12 -7.18
CA VAL A 32 5.72 -16.42 -7.21
C VAL A 32 4.31 -16.25 -6.66
N PRO A 33 3.24 -16.47 -7.47
CA PRO A 33 1.88 -16.43 -6.99
C PRO A 33 1.60 -17.61 -6.06
N ILE A 34 1.01 -17.34 -4.90
CA ILE A 34 0.58 -18.36 -3.94
C ILE A 34 -0.91 -18.24 -3.65
N ARG A 35 -1.52 -19.35 -3.27
CA ARG A 35 -2.90 -19.36 -2.78
C ARG A 35 -2.87 -19.36 -1.27
N MET A 36 -3.54 -18.38 -0.65
CA MET A 36 -3.66 -18.32 0.81
C MET A 36 -4.58 -19.40 1.37
N SER A 37 -5.62 -19.79 0.61
CA SER A 37 -6.57 -20.83 1.03
C SER A 37 -5.88 -22.19 1.24
N GLY A 38 -5.93 -22.68 2.46
CA GLY A 38 -5.27 -23.93 2.87
C GLY A 38 -3.77 -23.81 3.12
N LEU A 39 -3.21 -22.60 3.06
CA LEU A 39 -1.82 -22.35 3.43
C LEU A 39 -1.71 -22.35 4.96
N GLU A 40 -0.82 -23.15 5.51
CA GLU A 40 -0.55 -23.18 6.95
C GLU A 40 0.43 -22.07 7.34
N GLU A 41 1.43 -21.83 6.49
CA GLU A 41 2.42 -20.75 6.71
C GLU A 41 3.02 -20.27 5.38
N ILE A 42 3.52 -19.02 5.38
CA ILE A 42 4.29 -18.48 4.26
C ILE A 42 5.67 -19.15 4.26
N PRO A 43 6.18 -19.60 3.08
CA PRO A 43 7.47 -20.31 2.99
C PRO A 43 8.60 -19.56 3.71
N GLU A 44 9.51 -20.31 4.31
CA GLU A 44 10.63 -19.73 5.06
C GLU A 44 11.64 -19.01 4.16
N ASP A 45 11.77 -19.48 2.93
CA ASP A 45 12.65 -18.92 1.89
C ASP A 45 12.03 -17.70 1.17
N ALA A 46 10.79 -17.33 1.51
CA ALA A 46 10.17 -16.13 0.95
C ALA A 46 10.88 -14.87 1.45
N ALA A 47 11.48 -14.11 0.52
CA ALA A 47 12.08 -12.81 0.81
C ALA A 47 11.05 -11.76 1.28
N GLY A 48 9.79 -11.90 0.86
CA GLY A 48 8.68 -11.03 1.25
C GLY A 48 7.34 -11.60 0.82
N PHE A 49 6.27 -10.98 1.28
CA PHE A 49 4.89 -11.33 0.95
C PHE A 49 4.12 -10.11 0.45
N MET A 50 3.30 -10.31 -0.59
CA MET A 50 2.57 -9.20 -1.22
C MET A 50 1.08 -9.51 -1.33
N ILE A 51 0.23 -8.52 -1.00
CA ILE A 51 -1.22 -8.53 -1.22
C ILE A 51 -1.55 -7.30 -2.09
N ILE A 52 -2.02 -7.52 -3.31
CA ILE A 52 -2.25 -6.44 -4.27
C ILE A 52 -3.68 -6.50 -4.80
N GLY A 53 -4.45 -5.41 -4.61
CA GLY A 53 -5.80 -5.26 -5.15
C GLY A 53 -6.74 -6.41 -4.76
N SER A 54 -6.68 -6.87 -3.50
CA SER A 54 -7.54 -7.98 -3.05
C SER A 54 -9.00 -7.55 -3.11
N LYS A 55 -9.79 -8.23 -3.94
CA LYS A 55 -11.25 -8.01 -4.06
C LYS A 55 -12.06 -8.70 -2.95
N TYR A 56 -11.45 -9.59 -2.21
CA TYR A 56 -12.08 -10.36 -1.14
C TYR A 56 -11.28 -10.22 0.14
N ASP A 57 -12.00 -10.26 1.26
CA ASP A 57 -11.37 -10.28 2.57
C ASP A 57 -10.62 -11.59 2.82
N LEU A 58 -9.68 -11.56 3.74
CA LEU A 58 -9.02 -12.76 4.24
C LEU A 58 -10.02 -13.56 5.09
N SER A 59 -9.95 -14.88 5.01
CA SER A 59 -10.56 -15.73 6.03
C SER A 59 -9.82 -15.57 7.37
N PRO A 60 -10.44 -15.94 8.51
CA PRO A 60 -9.73 -15.92 9.80
C PRO A 60 -8.39 -16.69 9.79
N GLN A 61 -8.37 -17.86 9.13
CA GLN A 61 -7.17 -18.68 9.02
C GLN A 61 -6.07 -17.98 8.19
N GLU A 62 -6.43 -17.36 7.07
CA GLU A 62 -5.48 -16.60 6.25
C GLU A 62 -4.93 -15.37 7.00
N ALA A 63 -5.78 -14.70 7.80
CA ALA A 63 -5.35 -13.61 8.66
C ALA A 63 -4.37 -14.07 9.74
N GLU A 64 -4.57 -15.27 10.31
CA GLU A 64 -3.62 -15.87 11.26
C GLU A 64 -2.29 -16.22 10.59
N VAL A 65 -2.29 -16.73 9.36
CA VAL A 65 -1.06 -16.96 8.58
C VAL A 65 -0.29 -15.66 8.38
N LEU A 66 -0.98 -14.59 8.00
CA LEU A 66 -0.38 -13.26 7.84
C LEU A 66 0.20 -12.73 9.16
N GLN A 67 -0.53 -12.91 10.26
CA GLN A 67 -0.09 -12.50 11.60
C GLN A 67 1.16 -13.27 12.04
N ARG A 68 1.20 -14.60 11.84
CA ARG A 68 2.39 -15.42 12.14
C ARG A 68 3.58 -15.01 11.29
N TYR A 69 3.36 -14.75 10.00
CA TYR A 69 4.44 -14.27 9.14
C TYR A 69 4.96 -12.91 9.61
N TRP A 70 4.07 -11.96 9.92
CA TRP A 70 4.47 -10.65 10.42
C TRP A 70 5.29 -10.76 11.73
N ALA A 71 5.03 -11.74 12.57
CA ALA A 71 5.78 -11.97 13.79
C ALA A 71 7.24 -12.44 13.56
N ARG A 72 7.58 -12.91 12.36
CA ARG A 72 8.97 -13.33 12.03
C ARG A 72 9.92 -12.14 12.08
N PRO A 73 11.17 -12.31 12.54
CA PRO A 73 12.14 -11.22 12.72
C PRO A 73 12.34 -10.34 11.48
N ASN A 74 12.42 -10.97 10.31
CA ASN A 74 12.72 -10.32 9.01
C ASN A 74 11.52 -10.28 8.06
N ALA A 75 10.30 -10.29 8.60
CA ALA A 75 9.10 -10.21 7.77
C ALA A 75 9.11 -8.95 6.88
N ALA A 76 8.82 -9.12 5.60
CA ALA A 76 8.64 -8.04 4.64
C ALA A 76 7.28 -8.18 3.96
N ILE A 77 6.41 -7.19 4.12
CA ILE A 77 5.04 -7.22 3.60
C ILE A 77 4.79 -5.96 2.77
N LEU A 78 4.30 -6.15 1.55
CA LEU A 78 3.75 -5.07 0.72
C LEU A 78 2.26 -5.30 0.52
N ILE A 79 1.45 -4.33 0.90
CA ILE A 79 0.01 -4.32 0.69
C ILE A 79 -0.35 -3.12 -0.18
N MET A 80 -1.12 -3.36 -1.24
CA MET A 80 -1.66 -2.30 -2.08
C MET A 80 -3.19 -2.44 -2.12
N LEU A 81 -3.88 -1.38 -1.75
CA LEU A 81 -5.34 -1.32 -1.66
C LEU A 81 -5.90 -0.32 -2.66
N GLU A 82 -7.18 -0.50 -2.95
CA GLU A 82 -8.00 0.40 -3.76
C GLU A 82 -9.36 0.58 -3.09
N PRO A 83 -10.15 1.61 -3.43
CA PRO A 83 -11.49 1.78 -2.90
C PRO A 83 -12.36 0.54 -3.20
N GLN A 84 -13.08 0.07 -2.20
CA GLN A 84 -13.94 -1.11 -2.30
C GLN A 84 -15.30 -0.84 -1.67
N ASN A 85 -16.35 -1.39 -2.26
CA ASN A 85 -17.70 -1.28 -1.70
C ASN A 85 -17.81 -2.02 -0.34
N ASP A 86 -17.15 -3.16 -0.23
CA ASP A 86 -17.11 -3.96 1.00
C ASP A 86 -15.72 -3.86 1.63
N THR A 87 -15.66 -3.27 2.81
CA THR A 87 -14.41 -3.15 3.57
C THR A 87 -13.88 -4.52 3.99
N PRO A 88 -12.65 -4.91 3.64
CA PRO A 88 -12.06 -6.19 4.02
C PRO A 88 -11.71 -6.20 5.51
N LYS A 89 -12.64 -6.70 6.34
CA LYS A 89 -12.63 -6.60 7.80
C LYS A 89 -11.40 -7.24 8.45
N GLN A 90 -11.00 -8.42 7.99
CA GLN A 90 -9.86 -9.14 8.57
C GLN A 90 -8.54 -8.45 8.23
N LEU A 91 -8.35 -8.06 6.96
CA LEU A 91 -7.16 -7.34 6.53
C LEU A 91 -7.06 -5.98 7.21
N TYR A 92 -8.16 -5.23 7.30
CA TYR A 92 -8.18 -3.92 7.98
C TYR A 92 -7.96 -4.06 9.49
N ARG A 93 -8.44 -5.15 10.11
CA ARG A 93 -8.15 -5.45 11.51
C ARG A 93 -6.65 -5.68 11.72
N PHE A 94 -6.04 -6.54 10.90
CA PHE A 94 -4.60 -6.77 10.93
C PHE A 94 -3.82 -5.44 10.83
N LEU A 95 -4.13 -4.60 9.85
CA LEU A 95 -3.45 -3.32 9.65
C LEU A 95 -3.64 -2.37 10.84
N ARG A 96 -4.85 -2.25 11.38
CA ARG A 96 -5.14 -1.43 12.56
C ARG A 96 -4.37 -1.89 13.80
N GLU A 97 -4.24 -3.17 14.01
CA GLU A 97 -3.44 -3.73 15.09
C GLU A 97 -1.96 -3.35 14.97
N GLN A 98 -1.49 -3.03 13.76
CA GLN A 98 -0.14 -2.53 13.53
C GLN A 98 -0.05 -0.99 13.48
N GLY A 99 -1.14 -0.27 13.74
CA GLY A 99 -1.18 1.18 13.75
C GLY A 99 -1.42 1.84 12.39
N LEU A 100 -1.82 1.07 11.38
CA LEU A 100 -2.24 1.57 10.07
C LEU A 100 -3.76 1.46 9.92
N ARG A 101 -4.43 2.57 9.61
CA ARG A 101 -5.88 2.60 9.40
C ARG A 101 -6.22 3.06 7.99
N PRO A 102 -6.41 2.11 7.05
CA PRO A 102 -6.99 2.44 5.74
C PRO A 102 -8.37 3.05 5.96
N GLN A 103 -8.68 4.12 5.24
CA GLN A 103 -9.98 4.77 5.29
C GLN A 103 -10.91 4.16 4.24
N ASN A 104 -12.21 4.23 4.48
CA ASN A 104 -13.21 3.83 3.49
C ASN A 104 -13.65 5.07 2.72
N ASP A 105 -12.71 5.65 1.98
CA ASP A 105 -12.90 6.85 1.20
C ASP A 105 -12.31 6.70 -0.21
N ARG A 106 -12.56 7.67 -1.05
CA ARG A 106 -11.90 7.83 -2.34
C ARG A 106 -11.24 9.20 -2.37
N VAL A 107 -9.94 9.23 -2.59
CA VAL A 107 -9.19 10.50 -2.68
C VAL A 107 -9.60 11.25 -3.94
N MET A 108 -10.04 12.48 -3.77
CA MET A 108 -10.57 13.33 -4.83
C MET A 108 -10.04 14.76 -4.74
N LEU A 109 -9.94 15.42 -5.90
CA LEU A 109 -9.56 16.83 -5.97
C LEU A 109 -10.77 17.71 -5.60
N ARG A 110 -10.61 18.65 -4.67
CA ARG A 110 -11.68 19.53 -4.15
C ARG A 110 -12.25 20.43 -5.24
N ASN A 111 -11.39 21.07 -6.04
CA ASN A 111 -11.76 21.95 -7.14
C ASN A 111 -11.28 21.34 -8.46
N ARG A 112 -12.14 20.62 -9.15
CA ARG A 112 -11.77 19.79 -10.30
C ARG A 112 -11.27 20.59 -11.51
N GLY A 113 -11.92 21.70 -11.83
CA GLY A 113 -11.68 22.37 -13.12
C GLY A 113 -11.84 21.39 -14.29
N SER A 114 -10.85 21.34 -15.19
CA SER A 114 -10.76 20.40 -16.31
C SER A 114 -9.96 19.14 -16.02
N ARG A 115 -9.48 18.94 -14.78
CA ARG A 115 -8.63 17.79 -14.42
C ARG A 115 -9.44 16.51 -14.23
N SER A 116 -8.81 15.38 -14.51
CA SER A 116 -9.38 14.08 -14.20
C SER A 116 -9.60 13.94 -12.69
N VAL A 117 -10.71 13.33 -12.29
CA VAL A 117 -11.06 13.07 -10.89
C VAL A 117 -10.08 12.11 -10.23
N PHE A 118 -9.44 11.29 -11.04
CA PHE A 118 -8.56 10.19 -10.60
C PHE A 118 -7.07 10.53 -10.74
N GLU A 119 -6.74 11.75 -11.15
CA GLU A 119 -5.35 12.21 -11.18
C GLU A 119 -5.01 12.85 -9.83
N ILE A 120 -4.16 12.18 -9.06
CA ILE A 120 -3.74 12.62 -7.74
C ILE A 120 -2.29 13.05 -7.80
N ASN A 121 -2.05 14.34 -7.54
CA ASN A 121 -0.70 14.84 -7.37
C ASN A 121 -0.23 14.53 -5.93
N SER A 122 0.75 13.67 -5.79
CA SER A 122 1.32 13.26 -4.51
C SER A 122 2.79 13.64 -4.39
N ILE A 123 3.22 13.81 -3.14
CA ILE A 123 4.59 14.17 -2.77
C ILE A 123 5.19 12.98 -2.03
N PHE A 124 6.43 12.62 -2.36
CA PHE A 124 7.19 11.65 -1.58
C PHE A 124 7.65 12.27 -0.26
N ALA A 125 7.18 11.70 0.85
CA ALA A 125 7.46 12.23 2.18
C ALA A 125 8.93 12.01 2.57
N PRO A 126 9.60 13.00 3.22
CA PRO A 126 10.99 12.91 3.64
C PRO A 126 11.12 12.13 4.96
N SER A 127 10.85 10.83 4.96
CA SER A 127 10.71 10.08 6.19
C SER A 127 11.51 8.78 6.28
N LEU A 128 11.78 8.11 5.17
CA LEU A 128 12.44 6.80 5.15
C LEU A 128 13.76 6.87 4.36
N ASN A 129 14.87 6.48 4.99
CA ASN A 129 16.21 6.61 4.38
C ASN A 129 16.35 5.90 3.04
N CYS A 130 15.72 4.74 2.84
CA CYS A 130 15.80 4.03 1.56
C CYS A 130 15.09 4.78 0.43
N THR A 131 14.15 5.68 0.73
CA THR A 131 13.44 6.50 -0.27
C THR A 131 14.01 7.93 -0.38
N ARG A 132 15.20 8.19 0.17
CA ARG A 132 15.80 9.52 0.28
C ARG A 132 15.92 10.27 -1.06
N GLU A 133 16.20 9.56 -2.14
CA GLU A 133 16.33 10.14 -3.47
C GLU A 133 15.03 10.76 -4.01
N PHE A 134 13.87 10.34 -3.48
CA PHE A 134 12.55 10.85 -3.87
C PHE A 134 12.06 12.01 -3.00
N TRP A 135 12.70 12.32 -1.89
CA TRP A 135 12.20 13.29 -0.91
C TRP A 135 11.84 14.63 -1.53
N ASN A 136 10.64 15.10 -1.19
CA ASN A 136 10.04 16.35 -1.69
C ASN A 136 9.82 16.42 -3.22
N SER A 137 10.09 15.34 -3.96
CA SER A 137 9.63 15.24 -5.33
C SER A 137 8.16 14.87 -5.39
N SER A 138 7.51 15.18 -6.51
CA SER A 138 6.11 14.87 -6.73
C SER A 138 5.93 13.84 -7.82
N THR A 139 4.85 13.07 -7.74
CA THR A 139 4.40 12.19 -8.80
C THR A 139 2.88 12.25 -8.94
N GLY A 140 2.39 12.16 -10.17
CA GLY A 140 0.94 12.03 -10.41
C GLY A 140 0.55 10.55 -10.37
N LEU A 141 -0.33 10.19 -9.44
CA LEU A 141 -0.94 8.87 -9.39
C LEU A 141 -2.20 8.87 -10.25
N GLU A 142 -2.34 7.86 -11.07
CA GLU A 142 -3.56 7.59 -11.81
C GLU A 142 -4.44 6.61 -11.04
N GLY A 143 -5.74 6.57 -11.40
CA GLY A 143 -6.69 5.65 -10.82
C GLY A 143 -7.19 6.03 -9.44
N GLU A 144 -7.93 5.11 -8.86
CA GLU A 144 -8.61 5.34 -7.59
C GLU A 144 -7.68 5.07 -6.41
N SER A 145 -7.72 5.96 -5.42
CA SER A 145 -6.90 5.84 -4.21
C SER A 145 -7.75 5.97 -2.95
N ILE A 146 -7.33 5.27 -1.90
CA ILE A 146 -7.84 5.46 -0.53
C ILE A 146 -6.83 6.20 0.32
N SER A 147 -7.31 6.92 1.32
CA SER A 147 -6.43 7.52 2.30
C SER A 147 -6.10 6.58 3.45
N LEU A 148 -5.02 6.88 4.14
CA LEU A 148 -4.48 6.13 5.26
C LEU A 148 -4.30 7.05 6.46
N ILE A 149 -4.52 6.53 7.67
CA ILE A 149 -4.19 7.23 8.92
C ILE A 149 -3.18 6.38 9.69
N LEU A 150 -2.14 7.03 10.20
CA LEU A 150 -1.25 6.44 11.20
C LEU A 150 -1.86 6.62 12.58
N ASP A 151 -1.82 5.56 13.39
CA ASP A 151 -2.32 5.64 14.76
C ASP A 151 -1.44 6.59 15.58
N SER A 152 -2.08 7.46 16.35
CA SER A 152 -1.41 8.39 17.23
C SER A 152 -1.09 7.82 18.63
N ASP A 153 -1.49 6.57 18.91
CA ASP A 153 -1.16 5.91 20.17
C ASP A 153 0.31 5.44 20.16
N ASN A 154 1.20 6.38 20.45
CA ASN A 154 2.63 6.13 20.52
C ASN A 154 3.00 5.05 21.55
N ALA A 155 2.28 4.95 22.68
CA ALA A 155 2.60 3.99 23.73
C ALA A 155 2.38 2.54 23.25
N ALA A 156 1.27 2.26 22.57
CA ALA A 156 1.01 0.94 21.99
C ALA A 156 2.01 0.59 20.89
N MET A 157 2.40 1.58 20.07
CA MET A 157 3.39 1.40 19.00
C MET A 157 4.79 1.14 19.58
N GLU A 158 5.19 1.90 20.60
CA GLU A 158 6.46 1.71 21.31
C GLU A 158 6.55 0.32 21.96
N GLN A 159 5.47 -0.13 22.62
CA GLN A 159 5.40 -1.47 23.20
C GLN A 159 5.63 -2.56 22.15
N LYS A 160 5.10 -2.39 20.95
CA LYS A 160 5.29 -3.30 19.81
C LYS A 160 6.61 -3.05 19.07
N ARG A 161 7.37 -2.02 19.44
CA ARG A 161 8.57 -1.54 18.73
C ARG A 161 8.29 -1.26 17.25
N ILE A 162 7.15 -0.61 16.96
CA ILE A 162 6.75 -0.25 15.60
C ILE A 162 6.96 1.26 15.43
N THR A 163 7.70 1.63 14.39
CA THR A 163 7.90 3.02 13.97
C THR A 163 7.23 3.24 12.62
N PRO A 164 6.24 4.14 12.54
CA PRO A 164 5.55 4.46 11.31
C PRO A 164 6.26 5.57 10.52
N TYR A 165 6.19 5.49 9.20
CA TYR A 165 6.77 6.44 8.27
C TYR A 165 5.77 6.75 7.14
N PRO A 166 5.36 8.01 6.95
CA PRO A 166 4.62 8.38 5.74
C PRO A 166 5.52 8.23 4.51
N LEU A 167 4.96 7.79 3.38
CA LEU A 167 5.68 7.62 2.12
C LEU A 167 5.16 8.53 1.02
N LEU A 168 3.84 8.60 0.86
CA LEU A 168 3.17 9.39 -0.15
C LEU A 168 2.07 10.21 0.51
N VAL A 169 2.06 11.51 0.24
CA VAL A 169 1.06 12.46 0.78
C VAL A 169 0.52 13.34 -0.32
N THR A 170 -0.75 13.72 -0.26
CA THR A 170 -1.34 14.70 -1.17
C THR A 170 -1.07 16.13 -0.70
N THR A 171 -1.42 17.11 -1.54
CA THR A 171 -1.57 18.50 -1.13
C THR A 171 -2.92 18.72 -0.43
N GLU A 172 -3.13 19.93 0.12
CA GLU A 172 -4.38 20.33 0.79
C GLU A 172 -5.59 20.43 -0.15
N ASP A 173 -5.35 20.45 -1.47
CA ASP A 173 -6.41 20.53 -2.47
C ASP A 173 -7.25 19.24 -2.59
N TYR A 174 -6.79 18.16 -1.98
CA TYR A 174 -7.47 16.87 -2.02
C TYR A 174 -8.28 16.62 -0.74
N TYR A 175 -9.24 15.72 -0.85
CA TYR A 175 -10.04 15.21 0.25
C TYR A 175 -10.41 13.75 0.03
N GLY A 176 -10.72 13.02 1.09
CA GLY A 176 -11.23 11.65 1.02
C GLY A 176 -12.75 11.66 1.04
N GLU A 177 -13.37 11.43 -0.11
CA GLU A 177 -14.82 11.34 -0.29
C GLU A 177 -15.34 10.03 0.29
N THR A 178 -16.17 10.10 1.32
CA THR A 178 -16.72 8.92 2.00
C THR A 178 -17.99 8.38 1.32
N LYS A 179 -18.68 9.23 0.55
CA LYS A 179 -19.91 8.87 -0.19
C LYS A 179 -19.67 8.81 -1.70
N TYR A 180 -18.55 8.25 -2.12
CA TYR A 180 -18.10 8.23 -3.51
C TYR A 180 -19.06 7.54 -4.51
N ASN A 181 -20.09 6.84 -4.02
CA ASN A 181 -21.17 6.32 -4.86
C ASN A 181 -22.25 7.34 -5.20
N GLN A 182 -22.20 8.56 -4.63
CA GLN A 182 -23.14 9.65 -4.88
C GLN A 182 -22.50 10.66 -5.84
N PHE A 183 -23.25 11.09 -6.86
CA PHE A 183 -22.82 12.11 -7.82
C PHE A 183 -23.81 13.29 -7.84
N PRO A 184 -23.33 14.53 -7.98
CA PRO A 184 -21.89 14.91 -7.99
C PRO A 184 -21.28 14.84 -6.59
N ALA A 185 -20.06 14.30 -6.48
CA ALA A 185 -19.31 14.34 -5.24
C ALA A 185 -18.88 15.78 -4.93
N GLN A 186 -19.13 16.23 -3.71
CA GLN A 186 -18.76 17.55 -3.21
C GLN A 186 -18.23 17.42 -1.79
N PHE A 187 -17.12 18.09 -1.49
CA PHE A 187 -16.52 18.06 -0.18
C PHE A 187 -17.52 18.52 0.92
N ASP A 188 -17.75 17.65 1.89
CA ASP A 188 -18.48 17.95 3.13
C ASP A 188 -17.53 17.79 4.33
N ALA A 189 -17.20 18.93 4.98
CA ALA A 189 -16.28 18.94 6.12
C ALA A 189 -16.76 18.15 7.35
N ARG A 190 -18.02 17.71 7.40
CA ARG A 190 -18.58 16.91 8.50
C ARG A 190 -18.43 15.40 8.27
N GLU A 191 -18.30 14.99 7.02
CA GLU A 191 -18.34 13.59 6.63
C GLU A 191 -17.02 13.15 5.97
N ASP A 192 -16.38 14.05 5.21
CA ASP A 192 -15.21 13.73 4.42
C ASP A 192 -13.90 13.97 5.18
N ASN A 193 -12.88 13.24 4.78
CA ASN A 193 -11.53 13.40 5.31
C ASN A 193 -10.84 14.60 4.63
N PRO A 194 -10.48 15.67 5.37
CA PRO A 194 -9.80 16.82 4.75
C PRO A 194 -8.34 16.48 4.42
N GLY A 195 -7.80 17.09 3.34
CA GLY A 195 -6.37 17.03 3.03
C GLY A 195 -5.50 17.90 3.96
N PRO A 196 -4.17 17.68 3.94
CA PRO A 196 -3.46 16.71 3.12
C PRO A 196 -3.70 15.26 3.57
N LEU A 197 -3.79 14.34 2.60
CA LEU A 197 -4.05 12.94 2.85
C LEU A 197 -2.80 12.10 2.65
N MET A 198 -2.59 11.10 3.48
CA MET A 198 -1.57 10.09 3.26
C MET A 198 -2.14 8.97 2.39
N ILE A 199 -1.41 8.59 1.33
CA ILE A 199 -1.77 7.50 0.41
C ILE A 199 -0.80 6.32 0.58
N GLY A 200 0.38 6.56 1.11
CA GLY A 200 1.38 5.52 1.33
C GLY A 200 2.07 5.67 2.67
N ALA A 201 2.29 4.54 3.35
CA ALA A 201 3.00 4.48 4.62
C ALA A 201 3.83 3.21 4.73
N ALA A 202 4.91 3.28 5.52
CA ALA A 202 5.70 2.12 5.92
C ALA A 202 5.71 1.99 7.44
N LEU A 203 5.78 0.75 7.93
CA LEU A 203 6.05 0.42 9.33
C LEU A 203 7.35 -0.35 9.41
N ILE A 204 8.16 -0.01 10.40
CA ILE A 204 9.33 -0.77 10.78
C ILE A 204 9.10 -1.33 12.17
N ARG A 205 9.18 -2.64 12.32
CA ARG A 205 9.10 -3.31 13.60
C ARG A 205 10.48 -3.81 14.02
N GLY A 206 10.97 -3.36 15.16
CA GLY A 206 12.30 -3.67 15.66
C GLY A 206 13.10 -2.41 15.99
N ASN A 207 14.42 -2.46 15.84
CA ASN A 207 15.28 -1.32 16.18
C ASN A 207 15.34 -0.34 14.99
N ALA A 208 14.55 0.72 15.01
CA ALA A 208 14.45 1.71 13.94
C ALA A 208 15.80 2.42 13.64
N GLY A 209 16.71 2.47 14.59
CA GLY A 209 18.05 3.06 14.40
C GLY A 209 18.98 2.28 13.47
N ASP A 210 18.64 1.04 13.15
CA ASP A 210 19.50 0.10 12.43
C ASP A 210 18.89 -0.42 11.12
N VAL A 211 17.99 0.36 10.54
CA VAL A 211 17.15 0.00 9.36
C VAL A 211 17.96 -0.52 8.18
N ASN A 212 19.17 -0.02 7.98
CA ASN A 212 20.03 -0.40 6.85
C ASN A 212 20.94 -1.60 7.13
N GLN A 213 21.04 -2.06 8.39
CA GLN A 213 21.97 -3.09 8.79
C GLN A 213 21.31 -4.31 9.42
N ASN A 214 20.03 -4.25 9.77
CA ASN A 214 19.41 -5.25 10.61
C ASN A 214 18.54 -6.24 9.84
N LYS A 215 19.05 -7.44 9.58
CA LYS A 215 18.30 -8.57 9.00
C LYS A 215 17.14 -9.06 9.89
N THR A 216 16.94 -8.47 11.06
CA THR A 216 15.91 -8.83 12.03
C THR A 216 14.74 -7.85 12.09
N THR A 217 14.72 -6.85 11.21
CA THR A 217 13.71 -5.79 11.20
C THR A 217 12.52 -6.18 10.34
N GLY A 218 11.33 -6.28 10.94
CA GLY A 218 10.07 -6.46 10.20
C GLY A 218 9.69 -5.17 9.47
N ARG A 219 9.24 -5.28 8.21
CA ARG A 219 8.87 -4.17 7.34
C ARG A 219 7.49 -4.42 6.75
N LEU A 220 6.62 -3.42 6.83
CA LEU A 220 5.32 -3.45 6.20
C LEU A 220 5.12 -2.14 5.44
N VAL A 221 4.84 -2.24 4.14
CA VAL A 221 4.47 -1.11 3.30
C VAL A 221 3.01 -1.24 2.92
N LEU A 222 2.25 -0.16 3.09
CA LEU A 222 0.87 -0.03 2.64
C LEU A 222 0.75 1.14 1.67
N LEU A 223 0.23 0.88 0.48
CA LEU A 223 -0.10 1.88 -0.52
C LEU A 223 -1.61 1.83 -0.81
N GLY A 224 -2.26 2.97 -0.77
CA GLY A 224 -3.69 3.13 -1.04
C GLY A 224 -4.02 3.32 -2.53
N ASN A 225 -3.20 2.76 -3.42
CA ASN A 225 -3.40 2.82 -4.87
C ASN A 225 -2.75 1.59 -5.52
N THR A 226 -3.46 0.92 -6.42
CA THR A 226 -2.93 -0.22 -7.19
C THR A 226 -2.54 0.17 -8.61
N ASP A 227 -3.14 1.22 -9.16
CA ASP A 227 -2.91 1.70 -10.53
C ASP A 227 -1.49 2.27 -10.74
N LEU A 228 -0.80 2.59 -9.64
CA LEU A 228 0.63 2.89 -9.65
C LEU A 228 1.49 1.83 -10.36
N LEU A 229 1.02 0.59 -10.45
CA LEU A 229 1.68 -0.51 -11.15
C LEU A 229 1.12 -0.79 -12.55
N GLN A 230 0.14 -0.02 -13.02
CA GLN A 230 -0.46 -0.22 -14.36
C GLN A 230 0.59 -0.02 -15.46
N PRO A 231 0.80 -1.00 -16.34
CA PRO A 231 1.90 -0.99 -17.31
C PRO A 231 1.94 0.23 -18.23
N ARG A 232 0.76 0.75 -18.59
CA ARG A 232 0.62 1.90 -19.50
C ARG A 232 0.73 3.25 -18.78
N GLN A 233 0.69 3.27 -17.46
CA GLN A 233 0.58 4.48 -16.65
C GLN A 233 1.77 4.68 -15.72
N ILE A 234 2.53 3.62 -15.42
CA ILE A 234 3.66 3.70 -14.50
C ILE A 234 4.75 4.63 -15.03
N LYS A 235 5.03 5.68 -14.27
CA LYS A 235 6.08 6.66 -14.56
C LYS A 235 7.45 6.12 -14.11
N PRO A 236 8.56 6.62 -14.70
CA PRO A 236 9.91 6.18 -14.30
C PRO A 236 10.16 6.31 -12.79
N GLU A 237 9.84 7.44 -12.20
CA GLU A 237 10.00 7.70 -10.76
C GLU A 237 9.17 6.74 -9.89
N GLN A 238 7.98 6.36 -10.32
CA GLN A 238 7.14 5.38 -9.62
C GLN A 238 7.73 3.98 -9.68
N ARG A 239 8.26 3.61 -10.84
CA ARG A 239 8.97 2.32 -11.02
C ARG A 239 10.21 2.24 -10.13
N ASP A 240 10.99 3.31 -10.08
CA ASP A 240 12.20 3.39 -9.26
C ASP A 240 11.85 3.39 -7.77
N PHE A 241 10.80 4.09 -7.38
CA PHE A 241 10.27 4.05 -6.01
C PHE A 241 9.83 2.64 -5.61
N MET A 242 9.04 1.95 -6.45
CA MET A 242 8.63 0.58 -6.19
C MET A 242 9.82 -0.39 -6.15
N ARG A 243 10.80 -0.20 -7.03
CA ARG A 243 12.06 -0.96 -7.02
C ARG A 243 12.81 -0.79 -5.70
N THR A 244 12.89 0.44 -5.20
CA THR A 244 13.52 0.76 -3.92
C THR A 244 12.78 0.12 -2.75
N LEU A 245 11.44 0.21 -2.71
CA LEU A 245 10.64 -0.41 -1.65
C LEU A 245 10.72 -1.94 -1.64
N ILE A 246 10.74 -2.57 -2.81
CA ILE A 246 10.82 -4.04 -2.94
C ILE A 246 12.23 -4.54 -2.63
N GLY A 247 13.26 -3.78 -2.96
CA GLY A 247 14.66 -4.12 -2.67
C GLY A 247 15.09 -3.80 -1.24
N TRP A 248 14.28 -3.05 -0.52
CA TRP A 248 14.50 -2.67 0.87
C TRP A 248 14.16 -3.80 1.80
#